data_3abbf9a5d1b31f8269c5b86b620cbf6e
#
_entry.id   3abbf9a5d1b31f8269c5b86b620cbf6e
#
_cell.length_a   1.000
_cell.length_b   1.000
_cell.length_c   1.000
_cell.angle_alpha   90.00
_cell.angle_beta   90.00
_cell.angle_gamma   90.00
#
_symmetry.space_group_name_H-M   'P 1'
#
loop_
_entity.id
_entity.type
_entity.pdbx_description
1 polymer ?
#
loop_
_entity_poly.entity_id
_entity_poly.type
_entity_poly.pdbx_seq_one_letter_code
_entity_poly.pdbx_strand_id
1 'polypeptide(L)'
;MFAKIIFRIAGLWGVLTLTPLYLMFDRIGSQYPPAITHPDFYYGFVGLALAWQAAFLVIASDPIRFRPFMIAAILEKFIYVISVSALYAQGRLQDGQLALTGPDFALGILFIAAYLKTSEVPELSRWTPR
;
A
#
# COMPACT_ATOMS: atom_id res chain seq x y z
N MET A 1 -3.38 12.78 15.10
CA MET A 1 -4.71 12.23 14.79
C MET A 1 -4.91 11.90 13.32
N PHE A 2 -4.52 12.76 12.38
CA PHE A 2 -4.67 12.56 10.93
C PHE A 2 -4.00 11.26 10.42
N ALA A 3 -2.70 11.07 10.67
CA ALA A 3 -1.97 9.87 10.23
C ALA A 3 -2.61 8.56 10.76
N LYS A 4 -3.04 8.56 12.03
CA LYS A 4 -3.70 7.40 12.63
C LYS A 4 -4.96 6.99 11.86
N ILE A 5 -5.76 7.96 11.44
CA ILE A 5 -7.00 7.72 10.68
C ILE A 5 -6.67 7.20 9.30
N ILE A 6 -5.76 7.88 8.58
CA ILE A 6 -5.40 7.51 7.19
C ILE A 6 -4.84 6.10 7.13
N PHE A 7 -3.84 5.76 7.96
CA PHE A 7 -3.24 4.43 7.95
C PHE A 7 -4.20 3.33 8.42
N ARG A 8 -5.12 3.64 9.35
CA ARG A 8 -6.15 2.69 9.76
C ARG A 8 -7.14 2.40 8.65
N ILE A 9 -7.63 3.44 7.97
CA ILE A 9 -8.54 3.27 6.83
C ILE A 9 -7.84 2.51 5.71
N ALA A 10 -6.62 2.86 5.37
CA ALA A 10 -5.85 2.18 4.33
C ALA A 10 -5.68 0.69 4.63
N GLY A 11 -5.26 0.34 5.85
CA GLY A 11 -5.06 -1.05 6.25
C GLY A 11 -6.36 -1.86 6.21
N LEU A 12 -7.44 -1.34 6.76
CA LEU A 12 -8.75 -2.03 6.75
C LEU A 12 -9.32 -2.17 5.33
N TRP A 13 -9.24 -1.10 4.54
CA TRP A 13 -9.64 -1.13 3.13
C TRP A 13 -8.86 -2.17 2.34
N GLY A 14 -7.53 -2.19 2.51
CA GLY A 14 -6.69 -3.15 1.80
C GLY A 14 -6.97 -4.60 2.20
N VAL A 15 -7.17 -4.90 3.48
CA VAL A 15 -7.59 -6.25 3.92
C VAL A 15 -8.90 -6.64 3.24
N LEU A 16 -9.88 -5.75 3.22
CA LEU A 16 -11.19 -6.02 2.62
C LEU A 16 -11.11 -6.27 1.10
N THR A 17 -10.27 -5.51 0.39
CA THR A 17 -10.17 -5.58 -1.07
C THR A 17 -9.20 -6.67 -1.56
N LEU A 18 -8.15 -6.97 -0.81
CA LEU A 18 -7.13 -7.94 -1.21
C LEU A 18 -7.47 -9.38 -0.83
N THR A 19 -8.15 -9.59 0.30
CA THR A 19 -8.48 -10.96 0.74
C THR A 19 -9.30 -11.74 -0.29
N PRO A 20 -10.32 -11.17 -0.96
CA PRO A 20 -11.07 -11.87 -2.00
C PRO A 20 -10.22 -12.33 -3.20
N LEU A 21 -9.08 -11.70 -3.46
CA LEU A 21 -8.21 -12.05 -4.58
C LEU A 21 -7.70 -13.49 -4.49
N TYR A 22 -7.59 -14.07 -3.29
CA TYR A 22 -7.26 -15.48 -3.14
C TYR A 22 -8.25 -16.42 -3.83
N LEU A 23 -9.50 -16.00 -4.03
CA LEU A 23 -10.56 -16.78 -4.65
C LEU A 23 -10.82 -16.34 -6.11
N MET A 24 -10.12 -15.33 -6.61
CA MET A 24 -10.41 -14.70 -7.91
C MET A 24 -9.37 -14.98 -8.98
N PHE A 25 -8.44 -15.89 -8.76
CA PHE A 25 -7.32 -16.19 -9.69
C PHE A 25 -7.80 -16.43 -11.12
N ASP A 26 -8.68 -17.42 -11.33
CA ASP A 26 -9.18 -17.78 -12.65
C ASP A 26 -10.04 -16.67 -13.27
N ARG A 27 -10.83 -15.99 -12.44
CA ARG A 27 -11.69 -14.88 -12.88
C ARG A 27 -10.85 -13.70 -13.38
N ILE A 28 -9.79 -13.35 -12.67
CA ILE A 28 -8.89 -12.26 -13.09
C ILE A 28 -8.15 -12.64 -14.37
N GLY A 29 -7.66 -13.88 -14.47
CA GLY A 29 -7.00 -14.37 -15.68
C GLY A 29 -7.92 -14.39 -16.91
N SER A 30 -9.21 -14.63 -16.73
CA SER A 30 -10.19 -14.56 -17.82
C SER A 30 -10.61 -13.13 -18.16
N GLN A 31 -10.69 -12.26 -17.17
CA GLN A 31 -11.12 -10.86 -17.35
C GLN A 31 -10.03 -9.99 -17.96
N TYR A 32 -8.78 -10.28 -17.66
CA TYR A 32 -7.60 -9.56 -18.14
C TYR A 32 -6.62 -10.52 -18.84
N PRO A 33 -6.91 -10.95 -20.09
CA PRO A 33 -6.05 -11.85 -20.81
C PRO A 33 -4.65 -11.24 -21.06
N PRO A 34 -3.59 -12.07 -21.19
CA PRO A 34 -3.63 -13.54 -21.21
C PRO A 34 -3.87 -14.13 -19.81
N ALA A 35 -4.27 -15.41 -19.76
CA ALA A 35 -4.45 -16.13 -18.50
C ALA A 35 -3.17 -16.09 -17.64
N ILE A 36 -3.33 -16.06 -16.32
CA ILE A 36 -2.20 -16.04 -15.38
C ILE A 36 -1.51 -17.41 -15.41
N THR A 37 -0.25 -17.43 -15.83
CA THR A 37 0.53 -18.68 -15.99
C THR A 37 1.47 -18.96 -14.80
N HIS A 38 1.64 -18.00 -13.92
CA HIS A 38 2.53 -18.06 -12.76
C HIS A 38 1.75 -17.83 -11.46
N PRO A 39 1.06 -18.85 -10.92
CA PRO A 39 0.24 -18.69 -9.71
C PRO A 39 1.06 -18.29 -8.48
N ASP A 40 2.32 -18.69 -8.40
CA ASP A 40 3.26 -18.31 -7.34
C ASP A 40 3.49 -16.80 -7.29
N PHE A 41 3.65 -16.14 -8.44
CA PHE A 41 3.74 -14.67 -8.49
C PHE A 41 2.44 -14.00 -8.08
N TYR A 42 1.30 -14.52 -8.54
CA TYR A 42 -0.01 -13.96 -8.19
C TYR A 42 -0.28 -14.03 -6.68
N TYR A 43 -0.18 -15.23 -6.10
CA TYR A 43 -0.43 -15.41 -4.68
C TYR A 43 0.66 -14.79 -3.81
N GLY A 44 1.89 -14.76 -4.30
CA GLY A 44 3.00 -14.04 -3.67
C GLY A 44 2.73 -12.54 -3.58
N PHE A 45 2.23 -11.93 -4.66
CA PHE A 45 1.80 -10.53 -4.67
C PHE A 45 0.67 -10.27 -3.67
N VAL A 46 -0.40 -11.08 -3.71
CA VAL A 46 -1.54 -10.91 -2.79
C VAL A 46 -1.10 -11.04 -1.34
N GLY A 47 -0.27 -12.05 -1.02
CA GLY A 47 0.24 -12.25 0.33
C GLY A 47 1.12 -11.10 0.82
N LEU A 48 2.03 -10.60 -0.03
CA LEU A 48 2.88 -9.47 0.29
C LEU A 48 2.05 -8.19 0.48
N ALA A 49 1.08 -7.95 -0.40
CA ALA A 49 0.19 -6.80 -0.28
C ALA A 49 -0.64 -6.84 1.00
N LEU A 50 -1.13 -8.03 1.43
CA LEU A 50 -1.81 -8.19 2.72
C LEU A 50 -0.89 -7.93 3.91
N ALA A 51 0.37 -8.37 3.86
CA ALA A 51 1.34 -8.08 4.90
C ALA A 51 1.55 -6.56 5.08
N TRP A 52 1.54 -5.79 3.98
CA TRP A 52 1.60 -4.33 4.03
C TRP A 52 0.37 -3.70 4.70
N GLN A 53 -0.82 -4.31 4.58
CA GLN A 53 -2.00 -3.82 5.29
C GLN A 53 -1.82 -3.95 6.82
N ALA A 54 -1.23 -5.05 7.28
CA ALA A 54 -0.85 -5.19 8.70
C ALA A 54 0.18 -4.12 9.11
N ALA A 55 1.17 -3.83 8.28
CA ALA A 55 2.14 -2.76 8.52
C ALA A 55 1.46 -1.38 8.64
N PHE A 56 0.45 -1.07 7.80
CA PHE A 56 -0.32 0.18 7.92
C PHE A 56 -1.07 0.25 9.25
N LEU A 57 -1.66 -0.86 9.72
CA LEU A 57 -2.33 -0.91 11.02
C LEU A 57 -1.34 -0.73 12.18
N VAL A 58 -0.12 -1.24 12.05
CA VAL A 58 0.97 -0.99 13.02
C VAL A 58 1.34 0.48 13.05
N ILE A 59 1.53 1.14 11.90
CA ILE A 59 1.78 2.59 11.83
C ILE A 59 0.61 3.36 12.48
N ALA A 60 -0.63 2.95 12.23
CA ALA A 60 -1.82 3.58 12.80
C ALA A 60 -1.91 3.44 14.33
N SER A 61 -1.26 2.43 14.93
CA SER A 61 -1.26 2.25 16.39
C SER A 61 -0.49 3.38 17.10
N ASP A 62 0.68 3.75 16.59
CA ASP A 62 1.52 4.85 17.10
C ASP A 62 2.26 5.55 15.95
N PRO A 63 1.61 6.50 15.25
CA PRO A 63 2.19 7.17 14.09
C PRO A 63 3.49 7.95 14.37
N ILE A 64 3.65 8.44 15.60
CA ILE A 64 4.86 9.19 15.98
C ILE A 64 6.05 8.23 16.06
N ARG A 65 5.88 7.12 16.77
CA ARG A 65 6.91 6.09 16.91
C ARG A 65 7.31 5.48 15.58
N PHE A 66 6.30 5.21 14.71
CA PHE A 66 6.50 4.55 13.42
C PHE A 66 6.62 5.53 12.25
N ARG A 67 6.83 6.82 12.51
CA ARG A 67 6.98 7.84 11.46
C ARG A 67 8.04 7.47 10.40
N PRO A 68 9.25 6.99 10.75
CA PRO A 68 10.23 6.57 9.73
C PRO A 68 9.69 5.46 8.81
N PHE A 69 8.84 4.59 9.32
CA PHE A 69 8.27 3.49 8.54
C PHE A 69 7.19 3.96 7.55
N MET A 70 6.64 5.16 7.72
CA MET A 70 5.75 5.77 6.71
C MET A 70 6.46 5.99 5.38
N ILE A 71 7.79 6.19 5.35
CA ILE A 71 8.56 6.31 4.11
C ILE A 71 8.45 5.02 3.29
N ALA A 72 8.60 3.87 3.92
CA ALA A 72 8.42 2.57 3.25
C ALA A 72 6.99 2.39 2.73
N ALA A 73 5.99 2.84 3.50
CA ALA A 73 4.59 2.80 3.07
C ALA A 73 4.31 3.71 1.85
N ILE A 74 4.93 4.88 1.79
CA ILE A 74 4.86 5.77 0.62
C ILE A 74 5.50 5.11 -0.61
N LEU A 75 6.69 4.54 -0.44
CA LEU A 75 7.40 3.84 -1.52
C LEU A 75 6.60 2.66 -2.04
N GLU A 76 5.98 1.87 -1.17
CA GLU A 76 5.13 0.74 -1.55
C GLU A 76 4.03 1.18 -2.52
N LYS A 77 3.34 2.29 -2.25
CA LYS A 77 2.30 2.83 -3.12
C LYS A 77 2.85 3.33 -4.46
N PHE A 78 3.87 4.16 -4.43
CA PHE A 78 4.38 4.77 -5.66
C PHE A 78 5.16 3.80 -6.56
N ILE A 79 5.89 2.83 -6.02
CA ILE A 79 6.57 1.81 -6.83
C ILE A 79 5.55 1.01 -7.62
N TYR A 80 4.42 0.62 -7.00
CA TYR A 80 3.34 -0.07 -7.70
C TYR A 80 2.74 0.81 -8.82
N VAL A 81 2.35 2.05 -8.51
CA VAL A 81 1.77 2.98 -9.47
C VAL A 81 2.71 3.24 -10.65
N ILE A 82 3.99 3.48 -10.39
CA ILE A 82 5.00 3.72 -11.42
C ILE A 82 5.18 2.49 -12.30
N SER A 83 5.26 1.30 -11.70
CA SER A 83 5.43 0.04 -12.45
C SER A 83 4.26 -0.23 -13.38
N VAL A 84 3.03 -0.08 -12.90
CA VAL A 84 1.82 -0.27 -13.72
C VAL A 84 1.71 0.79 -14.80
N SER A 85 2.02 2.05 -14.49
CA SER A 85 2.01 3.15 -15.47
C SER A 85 3.05 2.93 -16.58
N ALA A 86 4.24 2.44 -16.25
CA ALA A 86 5.26 2.10 -17.23
C ALA A 86 4.82 0.95 -18.16
N LEU A 87 4.19 -0.09 -17.60
CA LEU A 87 3.66 -1.20 -18.40
C LEU A 87 2.51 -0.75 -19.31
N TYR A 88 1.66 0.14 -18.84
CA TYR A 88 0.60 0.74 -19.64
C TYR A 88 1.17 1.57 -20.80
N ALA A 89 2.15 2.41 -20.52
CA ALA A 89 2.83 3.21 -21.56
C ALA A 89 3.52 2.34 -22.64
N GLN A 90 3.91 1.11 -22.29
CA GLN A 90 4.45 0.11 -23.24
C GLN A 90 3.35 -0.64 -24.02
N GLY A 91 2.07 -0.30 -23.83
CA GLY A 91 0.95 -0.98 -24.47
C GLY A 91 0.70 -2.41 -23.97
N ARG A 92 1.20 -2.76 -22.77
CA ARG A 92 1.10 -4.12 -22.19
C ARG A 92 -0.10 -4.29 -21.27
N LEU A 93 -0.81 -3.22 -20.96
CA LEU A 93 -1.97 -3.22 -20.07
C LEU A 93 -3.14 -2.47 -20.70
N GLN A 94 -4.36 -2.82 -20.25
CA GLN A 94 -5.60 -2.16 -20.64
C GLN A 94 -5.92 -0.98 -19.69
N ASP A 95 -6.79 -0.07 -20.14
CA ASP A 95 -7.21 1.11 -19.37
C ASP A 95 -7.77 0.74 -17.98
N GLY A 96 -8.53 -0.36 -17.90
CA GLY A 96 -9.08 -0.85 -16.64
C GLY A 96 -8.02 -1.24 -15.60
N GLN A 97 -6.89 -1.79 -16.06
CA GLN A 97 -5.79 -2.16 -15.17
C GLN A 97 -5.05 -0.92 -14.65
N LEU A 98 -4.88 0.10 -15.50
CA LEU A 98 -4.33 1.39 -15.06
C LEU A 98 -5.25 2.07 -14.05
N ALA A 99 -6.57 2.06 -14.27
CA ALA A 99 -7.54 2.66 -13.37
C ALA A 99 -7.50 2.07 -11.95
N LEU A 100 -7.12 0.80 -11.81
CA LEU A 100 -6.96 0.15 -10.51
C LEU A 100 -5.83 0.75 -9.65
N THR A 101 -4.91 1.49 -10.23
CA THR A 101 -3.84 2.20 -9.47
C THR A 101 -4.34 3.47 -8.80
N GLY A 102 -5.51 3.97 -9.17
CA GLY A 102 -6.07 5.23 -8.64
C GLY A 102 -6.12 5.29 -7.11
N PRO A 103 -6.70 4.29 -6.42
CA PRO A 103 -6.69 4.23 -4.97
C PRO A 103 -5.30 4.24 -4.35
N ASP A 104 -4.33 3.52 -4.92
CA ASP A 104 -2.95 3.49 -4.43
C ASP A 104 -2.26 4.84 -4.61
N PHE A 105 -2.48 5.51 -5.73
CA PHE A 105 -1.98 6.86 -5.95
C PHE A 105 -2.55 7.85 -4.92
N ALA A 106 -3.86 7.83 -4.70
CA ALA A 106 -4.53 8.69 -3.72
C ALA A 106 -4.02 8.40 -2.29
N LEU A 107 -3.88 7.14 -1.91
CA LEU A 107 -3.31 6.76 -0.62
C LEU A 107 -1.86 7.18 -0.48
N GLY A 108 -1.05 7.07 -1.54
CA GLY A 108 0.34 7.54 -1.57
C GLY A 108 0.45 9.03 -1.22
N ILE A 109 -0.39 9.87 -1.82
CA ILE A 109 -0.47 11.31 -1.51
C ILE A 109 -0.90 11.55 -0.06
N LEU A 110 -1.92 10.82 0.43
CA LEU A 110 -2.36 10.91 1.81
C LEU A 110 -1.29 10.46 2.80
N PHE A 111 -0.48 9.45 2.47
CA PHE A 111 0.65 9.00 3.28
C PHE A 111 1.75 10.06 3.36
N ILE A 112 2.05 10.75 2.25
CA ILE A 112 2.97 11.90 2.27
C ILE A 112 2.42 12.99 3.20
N ALA A 113 1.15 13.35 3.08
CA ALA A 113 0.53 14.34 3.96
C ALA A 113 0.56 13.90 5.43
N ALA A 114 0.33 12.61 5.71
CA ALA A 114 0.43 12.04 7.05
C ALA A 114 1.85 12.15 7.61
N TYR A 115 2.86 11.81 6.81
CA TYR A 115 4.27 11.92 7.18
C TYR A 115 4.65 13.38 7.52
N LEU A 116 4.26 14.34 6.68
CA LEU A 116 4.57 15.76 6.88
C LEU A 116 3.86 16.35 8.11
N LYS A 117 2.63 15.88 8.41
CA LYS A 117 1.86 16.34 9.57
C LYS A 117 2.23 15.63 10.88
N THR A 118 3.02 14.57 10.84
CA THR A 118 3.47 13.85 12.02
C THR A 118 4.82 14.42 12.44
N SER A 119 4.85 15.14 13.57
CA SER A 119 6.09 15.70 14.13
C SER A 119 7.04 14.60 14.61
N GLU A 120 8.34 14.82 14.46
CA GLU A 120 9.34 14.00 15.13
C GLU A 120 9.31 14.28 16.63
N VAL A 121 9.44 13.24 17.45
CA VAL A 121 9.71 13.43 18.88
C VAL A 121 11.15 13.96 19.00
N PRO A 122 11.36 15.16 19.57
CA PRO A 122 12.73 15.63 19.81
C PRO A 122 13.49 14.60 20.68
N GLU A 123 14.65 14.20 20.25
CA GLU A 123 15.47 13.19 20.97
C GLU A 123 15.78 13.59 22.43
N LEU A 124 15.77 14.88 22.72
CA LEU A 124 16.05 15.45 24.04
C LEU A 124 15.03 15.04 25.13
N SER A 125 13.83 14.58 24.76
CA SER A 125 12.86 14.13 25.76
C SER A 125 13.09 12.69 26.26
N ARG A 126 14.05 11.96 25.68
CA ARG A 126 14.37 10.57 26.06
C ARG A 126 15.47 10.47 27.12
N TRP A 127 16.14 11.56 27.41
CA TRP A 127 17.24 11.56 28.39
C TRP A 127 16.80 12.26 29.68
N THR A 128 16.12 11.55 30.57
CA THR A 128 16.11 11.88 31.99
C THR A 128 17.05 10.92 32.69
N PRO A 129 18.26 11.36 33.11
CA PRO A 129 19.08 10.55 34.02
C PRO A 129 18.34 10.39 35.33
N ARG A 130 18.22 9.16 35.81
CA ARG A 130 17.79 8.83 37.18
C ARG A 130 18.93 9.11 38.13
#